data_4e7615028afaaeabd38ff6f95080bbc8
#
_entry.id   4e7615028afaaeabd38ff6f95080bbc8
#
_cell.length_a   1.000
_cell.length_b   1.000
_cell.length_c   1.000
_cell.angle_alpha   90.00
_cell.angle_beta   90.00
_cell.angle_gamma   90.00
#
_symmetry.space_group_name_H-M   'P 1'
#
loop_
_entity.id
_entity.type
_entity.pdbx_description
1 polymer ?
#
loop_
_entity_poly.entity_id
_entity_poly.type
_entity_poly.pdbx_seq_one_letter_code
_entity_poly.pdbx_strand_id
1 'polypeptide(L)'
;MKIFLTTILLVINLFSQDIDTNLQLTTQEKEFIEKTHFNVAITKNWYPISFERDKDKALGISSEFWEIIVNKLNLKTTNTFFKSFDEQIKSLQSGKSDIIFSAGESESRKKFGYFSNEYLKFPISIVTKKDEHFIENIDDIINKKIAVGNNFTAHNLLKEKYPNL
;
A
#
# COMPACT_ATOMS: atom_id res chain seq x y z
N MET A 1 -30.42 10.02 40.21
CA MET A 1 -30.44 9.30 38.91
C MET A 1 -30.33 10.18 37.67
N LYS A 2 -30.67 11.47 37.70
CA LYS A 2 -30.55 12.38 36.54
C LYS A 2 -29.14 12.93 36.29
N ILE A 3 -28.27 13.00 37.29
CA ILE A 3 -26.90 13.55 37.19
C ILE A 3 -25.96 12.58 36.49
N PHE A 4 -26.18 11.26 36.61
CA PHE A 4 -25.34 10.23 36.01
C PHE A 4 -25.48 10.14 34.46
N LEU A 5 -26.66 10.47 33.93
CA LEU A 5 -26.93 10.44 32.49
C LEU A 5 -26.27 11.61 31.76
N THR A 6 -26.16 12.77 32.43
CA THR A 6 -25.53 13.96 31.84
C THR A 6 -24.00 13.82 31.73
N THR A 7 -23.38 13.11 32.67
CA THR A 7 -21.92 12.87 32.66
C THR A 7 -21.49 11.91 31.55
N ILE A 8 -22.32 10.90 31.24
CA ILE A 8 -22.04 9.95 30.13
C ILE A 8 -22.17 10.64 28.78
N LEU A 9 -23.08 11.55 28.57
CA LEU A 9 -23.22 12.30 27.32
C LEU A 9 -22.05 13.28 27.10
N LEU A 10 -21.44 13.81 28.17
CA LEU A 10 -20.29 14.71 28.04
C LEU A 10 -19.00 13.98 27.66
N VAL A 11 -18.83 12.71 28.06
CA VAL A 11 -17.65 11.91 27.75
C VAL A 11 -17.64 11.45 26.29
N ILE A 12 -18.81 11.24 25.68
CA ILE A 12 -18.89 10.79 24.27
C ILE A 12 -18.43 11.89 23.30
N ASN A 13 -18.57 13.16 23.66
CA ASN A 13 -18.13 14.29 22.83
C ASN A 13 -16.62 14.58 22.91
N LEU A 14 -15.88 13.99 23.85
CA LEU A 14 -14.44 14.20 24.00
C LEU A 14 -13.57 13.29 23.11
N PHE A 15 -14.15 12.29 22.44
CA PHE A 15 -13.43 11.38 21.55
C PHE A 15 -13.65 11.65 20.06
N SER A 16 -14.44 12.64 19.69
CA SER A 16 -14.53 13.13 18.32
C SER A 16 -13.47 14.23 18.12
N GLN A 17 -12.20 13.88 18.13
CA GLN A 17 -11.20 14.71 17.46
C GLN A 17 -11.39 14.48 15.96
N ASP A 18 -12.19 15.30 15.34
CA ASP A 18 -12.09 15.56 13.92
C ASP A 18 -10.65 16.02 13.66
N ILE A 19 -9.85 15.15 13.09
CA ILE A 19 -8.57 15.55 12.51
C ILE A 19 -8.95 16.37 11.27
N ASP A 20 -9.22 17.66 11.49
CA ASP A 20 -9.46 18.64 10.44
C ASP A 20 -8.13 18.91 9.73
N THR A 21 -7.71 17.96 8.91
CA THR A 21 -6.69 18.20 7.90
C THR A 21 -7.37 18.91 6.74
N ASN A 22 -7.42 20.22 6.82
CA ASN A 22 -7.93 21.10 5.78
C ASN A 22 -7.01 20.97 4.55
N LEU A 23 -7.31 20.00 3.67
CA LEU A 23 -6.58 19.80 2.41
C LEU A 23 -6.87 21.00 1.51
N GLN A 24 -5.89 21.91 1.39
CA GLN A 24 -5.98 23.06 0.51
C GLN A 24 -5.71 22.64 -0.94
N LEU A 25 -6.72 22.09 -1.60
CA LEU A 25 -6.64 21.79 -3.03
C LEU A 25 -6.83 23.08 -3.85
N THR A 26 -6.00 23.25 -4.85
CA THR A 26 -6.17 24.29 -5.87
C THR A 26 -7.44 24.05 -6.71
N THR A 27 -7.91 25.05 -7.40
CA THR A 27 -9.07 24.92 -8.31
C THR A 27 -8.83 23.85 -9.38
N GLN A 28 -7.62 23.79 -9.93
CA GLN A 28 -7.24 22.81 -10.95
C GLN A 28 -7.27 21.37 -10.42
N GLU A 29 -6.76 21.15 -9.21
CA GLU A 29 -6.80 19.83 -8.57
C GLU A 29 -8.23 19.37 -8.27
N LYS A 30 -9.08 20.27 -7.81
CA LYS A 30 -10.51 19.97 -7.60
C LYS A 30 -11.20 19.56 -8.90
N GLU A 31 -11.03 20.35 -9.97
CA GLU A 31 -11.58 20.02 -11.28
C GLU A 31 -11.06 18.72 -11.85
N PHE A 32 -9.77 18.42 -11.66
CA PHE A 32 -9.16 17.16 -12.09
C PHE A 32 -9.80 15.97 -11.37
N ILE A 33 -9.93 16.04 -10.05
CA ILE A 33 -10.54 14.99 -9.23
C ILE A 33 -12.01 14.77 -9.63
N GLU A 34 -12.78 15.84 -9.78
CA GLU A 34 -14.20 15.76 -10.14
C GLU A 34 -14.45 15.10 -11.49
N LYS A 35 -13.56 15.33 -12.46
CA LYS A 35 -13.69 14.84 -13.84
C LYS A 35 -13.05 13.47 -14.05
N THR A 36 -12.19 13.01 -13.14
CA THR A 36 -11.41 11.80 -13.31
C THR A 36 -12.04 10.60 -12.59
N HIS A 37 -12.03 9.46 -13.26
CA HIS A 37 -12.36 8.16 -12.68
C HIS A 37 -11.08 7.32 -12.67
N PHE A 38 -10.66 6.85 -11.48
CA PHE A 38 -9.39 6.15 -11.30
C PHE A 38 -9.58 4.64 -11.26
N ASN A 39 -8.83 3.90 -12.07
CA ASN A 39 -8.75 2.46 -12.03
C ASN A 39 -7.63 2.05 -11.07
N VAL A 40 -8.00 1.38 -9.98
CA VAL A 40 -7.09 1.02 -8.90
C VAL A 40 -6.72 -0.45 -9.00
N ALA A 41 -5.43 -0.76 -9.11
CA ALA A 41 -4.94 -2.12 -9.13
C ALA A 41 -4.61 -2.61 -7.72
N ILE A 42 -5.15 -3.78 -7.33
CA ILE A 42 -5.04 -4.35 -5.99
C ILE A 42 -4.56 -5.80 -6.09
N THR A 43 -3.64 -6.21 -5.23
CA THR A 43 -3.23 -7.61 -5.11
C THR A 43 -4.20 -8.37 -4.20
N LYS A 44 -4.70 -9.54 -4.66
CA LYS A 44 -5.74 -10.31 -3.95
C LYS A 44 -5.31 -10.88 -2.59
N ASN A 45 -4.04 -11.25 -2.44
CA ASN A 45 -3.58 -12.12 -1.34
C ASN A 45 -2.29 -11.62 -0.68
N TRP A 46 -2.21 -10.36 -0.34
CA TRP A 46 -1.06 -9.80 0.36
C TRP A 46 -1.40 -9.42 1.82
N TYR A 47 -1.65 -10.43 2.63
CA TYR A 47 -1.94 -10.27 4.05
C TYR A 47 -0.72 -9.76 4.83
N PRO A 48 -0.88 -8.85 5.81
CA PRO A 48 -2.09 -8.10 6.18
C PRO A 48 -2.20 -6.75 5.44
N ILE A 49 -1.43 -6.54 4.38
CA ILE A 49 -1.25 -5.25 3.72
C ILE A 49 -2.45 -4.89 2.85
N SER A 50 -2.78 -5.78 1.91
CA SER A 50 -3.89 -5.61 1.00
C SER A 50 -4.38 -6.98 0.53
N PHE A 51 -5.66 -7.25 0.64
CA PHE A 51 -6.26 -8.52 0.20
C PHE A 51 -7.73 -8.35 -0.16
N GLU A 52 -8.23 -9.23 -1.03
CA GLU A 52 -9.64 -9.29 -1.39
C GLU A 52 -10.42 -10.07 -0.31
N ARG A 53 -11.52 -9.51 0.14
CA ARG A 53 -12.53 -10.20 0.93
C ARG A 53 -13.90 -9.91 0.32
N ASP A 54 -14.72 -10.94 0.13
CA ASP A 54 -16.11 -10.80 -0.35
C ASP A 54 -16.24 -9.92 -1.62
N LYS A 55 -15.97 -10.48 -2.79
CA LYS A 55 -16.10 -9.85 -4.13
C LYS A 55 -16.03 -8.31 -4.13
N ASP A 56 -14.92 -7.79 -4.58
CA ASP A 56 -14.68 -6.36 -4.84
C ASP A 56 -14.34 -5.47 -3.62
N LYS A 57 -14.24 -6.02 -2.40
CA LYS A 57 -13.80 -5.26 -1.24
C LYS A 57 -12.33 -5.54 -0.92
N ALA A 58 -11.52 -4.50 -0.98
CA ALA A 58 -10.13 -4.52 -0.50
C ALA A 58 -10.11 -4.32 1.01
N LEU A 59 -9.38 -5.18 1.72
CA LEU A 59 -9.10 -5.05 3.15
C LEU A 59 -7.60 -5.06 3.40
N GLY A 60 -7.20 -4.64 4.59
CA GLY A 60 -5.83 -4.60 5.04
C GLY A 60 -5.33 -3.18 5.27
N ILE A 61 -4.18 -3.06 5.91
CA ILE A 61 -3.63 -1.79 6.40
C ILE A 61 -3.55 -0.74 5.28
N SER A 62 -3.02 -1.11 4.12
CA SER A 62 -2.91 -0.18 2.98
C SER A 62 -4.26 0.13 2.35
N SER A 63 -5.19 -0.82 2.36
CA SER A 63 -6.55 -0.60 1.84
C SER A 63 -7.31 0.40 2.70
N GLU A 64 -7.18 0.33 4.02
CA GLU A 64 -7.81 1.29 4.94
C GLU A 64 -7.22 2.69 4.77
N PHE A 65 -5.91 2.81 4.59
CA PHE A 65 -5.27 4.09 4.23
C PHE A 65 -5.81 4.65 2.92
N TRP A 66 -5.95 3.79 1.92
CA TRP A 66 -6.50 4.19 0.63
C TRP A 66 -7.96 4.65 0.74
N GLU A 67 -8.80 3.96 1.51
CA GLU A 67 -10.18 4.37 1.76
C GLU A 67 -10.27 5.76 2.41
N ILE A 68 -9.36 6.09 3.34
CA ILE A 68 -9.28 7.44 3.93
C ILE A 68 -9.01 8.49 2.84
N ILE A 69 -8.08 8.22 1.92
CA ILE A 69 -7.75 9.13 0.81
C ILE A 69 -8.96 9.29 -0.13
N VAL A 70 -9.57 8.17 -0.53
CA VAL A 70 -10.77 8.16 -1.39
C VAL A 70 -11.88 9.01 -0.78
N ASN A 71 -12.17 8.81 0.50
CA ASN A 71 -13.23 9.53 1.19
C ASN A 71 -12.91 11.02 1.36
N LYS A 72 -11.66 11.36 1.76
CA LYS A 72 -11.25 12.77 1.94
C LYS A 72 -11.27 13.57 0.65
N LEU A 73 -10.89 12.95 -0.47
CA LEU A 73 -10.82 13.59 -1.77
C LEU A 73 -12.07 13.37 -2.62
N ASN A 74 -13.04 12.59 -2.12
CA ASN A 74 -14.25 12.18 -2.86
C ASN A 74 -13.90 11.58 -4.24
N LEU A 75 -12.88 10.71 -4.30
CA LEU A 75 -12.42 10.10 -5.55
C LEU A 75 -13.43 9.11 -6.12
N LYS A 76 -13.62 9.14 -7.42
CA LYS A 76 -14.36 8.11 -8.17
C LYS A 76 -13.38 7.01 -8.56
N THR A 77 -13.56 5.80 -8.01
CA THR A 77 -12.61 4.70 -8.21
C THR A 77 -13.31 3.41 -8.64
N THR A 78 -12.59 2.59 -9.42
CA THR A 78 -12.93 1.19 -9.69
C THR A 78 -11.76 0.31 -9.27
N ASN A 79 -12.02 -0.66 -8.41
CA ASN A 79 -11.02 -1.60 -7.93
C ASN A 79 -10.92 -2.81 -8.88
N THR A 80 -9.70 -3.16 -9.29
CA THR A 80 -9.41 -4.37 -10.05
C THR A 80 -8.41 -5.22 -9.28
N PHE A 81 -8.78 -6.48 -9.03
CA PHE A 81 -8.00 -7.42 -8.22
C PHE A 81 -7.16 -8.34 -9.09
N PHE A 82 -5.86 -8.37 -8.83
CA PHE A 82 -4.87 -9.17 -9.53
C PHE A 82 -4.36 -10.34 -8.67
N LYS A 83 -4.04 -11.46 -9.29
CA LYS A 83 -3.55 -12.66 -8.59
C LYS A 83 -2.11 -12.49 -8.10
N SER A 84 -1.32 -11.66 -8.80
CA SER A 84 0.07 -11.40 -8.46
C SER A 84 0.40 -9.91 -8.53
N PHE A 85 1.44 -9.52 -7.84
CA PHE A 85 1.98 -8.17 -7.90
C PHE A 85 2.55 -7.84 -9.30
N ASP A 86 3.09 -8.83 -9.99
CA ASP A 86 3.58 -8.67 -11.38
C ASP A 86 2.45 -8.30 -12.35
N GLU A 87 1.29 -8.95 -12.25
CA GLU A 87 0.11 -8.57 -13.04
C GLU A 87 -0.37 -7.15 -12.74
N GLN A 88 -0.35 -6.76 -11.48
CA GLN A 88 -0.69 -5.41 -11.04
C GLN A 88 0.24 -4.36 -11.65
N ILE A 89 1.56 -4.60 -11.62
CA ILE A 89 2.55 -3.72 -12.24
C ILE A 89 2.34 -3.63 -13.77
N LYS A 90 2.10 -4.75 -14.45
CA LYS A 90 1.81 -4.77 -15.89
C LYS A 90 0.54 -4.00 -16.24
N SER A 91 -0.47 -4.04 -15.38
CA SER A 91 -1.71 -3.27 -15.57
C SER A 91 -1.43 -1.76 -15.53
N LEU A 92 -0.60 -1.30 -14.59
CA LEU A 92 -0.17 0.09 -14.51
C LEU A 92 0.65 0.50 -15.75
N GLN A 93 1.65 -0.30 -16.13
CA GLN A 93 2.51 -0.03 -17.29
C GLN A 93 1.72 0.04 -18.61
N SER A 94 0.64 -0.72 -18.74
CA SER A 94 -0.21 -0.73 -19.93
C SER A 94 -1.30 0.36 -19.92
N GLY A 95 -1.38 1.17 -18.87
CA GLY A 95 -2.43 2.20 -18.70
C GLY A 95 -3.83 1.63 -18.42
N LYS A 96 -3.95 0.34 -18.08
CA LYS A 96 -5.23 -0.25 -17.66
C LYS A 96 -5.59 0.12 -16.23
N SER A 97 -4.61 0.42 -15.41
CA SER A 97 -4.78 0.94 -14.06
C SER A 97 -3.99 2.23 -13.92
N ASP A 98 -4.52 3.14 -13.11
CA ASP A 98 -3.96 4.46 -12.86
C ASP A 98 -3.19 4.49 -11.54
N ILE A 99 -3.62 3.71 -10.56
CA ILE A 99 -3.13 3.76 -9.18
C ILE A 99 -2.83 2.37 -8.64
N ILE A 100 -1.69 2.27 -7.93
CA ILE A 100 -1.35 1.20 -7.00
C ILE A 100 -1.08 1.86 -5.65
N PHE A 101 -1.90 1.62 -4.64
CA PHE A 101 -1.76 2.26 -3.34
C PHE A 101 -0.79 1.55 -2.38
N SER A 102 -0.25 0.39 -2.77
CA SER A 102 0.65 -0.41 -1.92
C SER A 102 1.84 -0.94 -2.71
N ALA A 103 2.76 -0.06 -3.06
CA ALA A 103 3.98 -0.41 -3.78
C ALA A 103 5.20 0.27 -3.15
N GLY A 104 6.26 -0.49 -2.90
CA GLY A 104 7.55 0.10 -2.51
C GLY A 104 8.22 0.80 -3.68
N GLU A 105 8.91 1.89 -3.41
CA GLU A 105 9.69 2.62 -4.39
C GLU A 105 10.93 1.81 -4.85
N SER A 106 11.27 1.88 -6.14
CA SER A 106 12.54 1.42 -6.70
C SER A 106 12.86 2.20 -7.97
N GLU A 107 14.14 2.26 -8.36
CA GLU A 107 14.57 2.98 -9.55
C GLU A 107 13.94 2.42 -10.84
N SER A 108 13.73 1.11 -10.89
CA SER A 108 13.05 0.47 -12.02
C SER A 108 11.58 0.91 -12.14
N ARG A 109 10.90 1.15 -11.03
CA ARG A 109 9.48 1.56 -11.01
C ARG A 109 9.28 3.05 -11.27
N LYS A 110 10.24 3.90 -10.88
CA LYS A 110 10.22 5.35 -11.21
C LYS A 110 10.17 5.63 -12.71
N LYS A 111 10.59 4.68 -13.53
CA LYS A 111 10.55 4.81 -15.00
C LYS A 111 9.13 4.88 -15.58
N PHE A 112 8.13 4.41 -14.86
CA PHE A 112 6.74 4.35 -15.34
C PHE A 112 5.68 4.79 -14.33
N GLY A 113 6.08 5.25 -13.14
CA GLY A 113 5.13 5.71 -12.14
C GLY A 113 5.75 6.74 -11.20
N TYR A 114 4.91 7.58 -10.63
CA TYR A 114 5.26 8.53 -9.59
C TYR A 114 4.93 7.93 -8.23
N PHE A 115 5.75 8.23 -7.23
CA PHE A 115 5.56 7.79 -5.86
C PHE A 115 5.17 8.97 -4.97
N SER A 116 4.23 8.75 -4.07
CA SER A 116 3.98 9.64 -2.94
C SER A 116 5.09 9.50 -1.89
N ASN A 117 5.08 10.33 -0.88
CA ASN A 117 5.83 10.06 0.35
C ASN A 117 5.39 8.71 0.94
N GLU A 118 6.33 8.01 1.57
CA GLU A 118 6.01 6.76 2.24
C GLU A 118 5.05 6.98 3.42
N TYR A 119 4.00 6.20 3.49
CA TYR A 119 3.03 6.22 4.59
C TYR A 119 3.16 5.00 5.51
N LEU A 120 3.96 4.01 5.11
CA LEU A 120 4.13 2.75 5.86
C LEU A 120 5.51 2.14 5.57
N LYS A 121 6.18 1.65 6.61
CA LYS A 121 7.46 0.94 6.51
C LYS A 121 7.34 -0.49 6.99
N PHE A 122 7.84 -1.42 6.20
CA PHE A 122 7.97 -2.82 6.58
C PHE A 122 9.43 -3.26 6.52
N PRO A 123 9.98 -3.83 7.59
CA PRO A 123 11.28 -4.47 7.50
C PRO A 123 11.19 -5.71 6.63
N ILE A 124 12.18 -5.89 5.75
CA ILE A 124 12.35 -7.13 4.99
C ILE A 124 13.24 -8.04 5.80
N SER A 125 12.78 -9.26 6.06
CA SER A 125 13.51 -10.27 6.82
C SER A 125 13.89 -11.46 5.95
N ILE A 126 15.03 -12.06 6.26
CA ILE A 126 15.46 -13.33 5.66
C ILE A 126 14.83 -14.46 6.47
N VAL A 127 14.19 -15.40 5.81
CA VAL A 127 13.62 -16.59 6.42
C VAL A 127 14.43 -17.79 5.98
N THR A 128 14.93 -18.58 6.94
CA THR A 128 15.73 -19.79 6.71
C THR A 128 15.06 -21.01 7.30
N LYS A 129 15.61 -22.20 7.03
CA LYS A 129 15.28 -23.41 7.76
C LYS A 129 15.78 -23.30 9.21
N LYS A 130 15.14 -24.04 10.12
CA LYS A 130 15.41 -23.98 11.56
C LYS A 130 16.86 -24.36 11.93
N ASP A 131 17.47 -25.22 11.15
CA ASP A 131 18.82 -25.76 11.32
C ASP A 131 19.90 -24.99 10.55
N GLU A 132 19.53 -23.89 9.88
CA GLU A 132 20.50 -23.03 9.20
C GLU A 132 21.24 -22.16 10.21
N HIS A 133 22.52 -21.88 9.93
CA HIS A 133 23.31 -20.96 10.73
C HIS A 133 22.70 -19.56 10.73
N PHE A 134 22.98 -18.81 11.80
CA PHE A 134 22.56 -17.42 11.90
C PHE A 134 23.14 -16.60 10.72
N ILE A 135 22.31 -15.83 10.07
CA ILE A 135 22.67 -14.95 8.97
C ILE A 135 22.76 -13.54 9.53
N GLU A 136 23.94 -12.97 9.57
CA GLU A 136 24.18 -11.63 10.08
C GLU A 136 24.02 -10.58 8.99
N ASN A 137 24.46 -10.92 7.76
CA ASN A 137 24.46 -9.99 6.63
C ASN A 137 24.22 -10.72 5.29
N ILE A 138 24.16 -9.95 4.21
CA ILE A 138 23.88 -10.49 2.88
C ILE A 138 25.01 -11.38 2.34
N ASP A 139 26.25 -11.16 2.75
CA ASP A 139 27.42 -11.91 2.29
C ASP A 139 27.37 -13.37 2.74
N ASP A 140 26.70 -13.66 3.85
CA ASP A 140 26.51 -15.02 4.37
C ASP A 140 25.62 -15.88 3.44
N ILE A 141 24.88 -15.24 2.53
CA ILE A 141 23.94 -15.90 1.62
C ILE A 141 24.30 -15.74 0.14
N ILE A 142 25.42 -15.11 -0.18
CA ILE A 142 25.79 -14.81 -1.57
C ILE A 142 25.93 -16.08 -2.44
N ASN A 143 26.26 -17.22 -1.85
CA ASN A 143 26.38 -18.53 -2.52
C ASN A 143 25.13 -19.43 -2.34
N LYS A 144 24.04 -18.88 -1.78
CA LYS A 144 22.81 -19.64 -1.53
C LYS A 144 21.74 -19.33 -2.56
N LYS A 145 20.84 -20.29 -2.77
CA LYS A 145 19.65 -20.03 -3.61
C LYS A 145 18.62 -19.25 -2.79
N ILE A 146 18.30 -18.04 -3.26
CA ILE A 146 17.35 -17.15 -2.60
C ILE A 146 16.03 -17.18 -3.37
N ALA A 147 14.95 -17.49 -2.67
CA ALA A 147 13.59 -17.37 -3.21
C ALA A 147 13.00 -16.01 -2.83
N VAL A 148 12.51 -15.28 -3.82
CA VAL A 148 11.89 -13.96 -3.63
C VAL A 148 10.71 -13.79 -4.58
N GLY A 149 9.69 -13.05 -4.17
CA GLY A 149 8.54 -12.74 -5.03
C GLY A 149 8.96 -11.94 -6.26
N ASN A 150 8.56 -12.40 -7.45
CA ASN A 150 8.90 -11.73 -8.70
C ASN A 150 8.38 -10.29 -8.72
N ASN A 151 9.21 -9.34 -9.13
CA ASN A 151 8.94 -7.90 -9.13
C ASN A 151 8.58 -7.28 -7.76
N PHE A 152 8.75 -8.00 -6.65
CA PHE A 152 8.63 -7.41 -5.32
C PHE A 152 9.80 -6.44 -5.07
N THR A 153 9.62 -5.52 -4.13
CA THR A 153 10.66 -4.55 -3.76
C THR A 153 11.97 -5.23 -3.39
N ALA A 154 11.91 -6.31 -2.60
CA ALA A 154 13.09 -7.12 -2.26
C ALA A 154 13.82 -7.67 -3.49
N HIS A 155 13.08 -8.17 -4.49
CA HIS A 155 13.67 -8.67 -5.74
C HIS A 155 14.44 -7.56 -6.50
N ASN A 156 13.81 -6.40 -6.64
CA ASN A 156 14.43 -5.28 -7.34
C ASN A 156 15.66 -4.76 -6.59
N LEU A 157 15.57 -4.61 -5.27
CA LEU A 157 16.69 -4.17 -4.42
C LEU A 157 17.87 -5.16 -4.47
N LEU A 158 17.59 -6.47 -4.44
CA LEU A 158 18.64 -7.50 -4.57
C LEU A 158 19.33 -7.41 -5.92
N LYS A 159 18.59 -7.31 -7.02
CA LYS A 159 19.16 -7.15 -8.35
C LYS A 159 19.96 -5.87 -8.54
N GLU A 160 19.50 -4.76 -7.95
CA GLU A 160 20.17 -3.47 -8.06
C GLU A 160 21.47 -3.44 -7.25
N LYS A 161 21.44 -3.96 -6.01
CA LYS A 161 22.58 -3.89 -5.10
C LYS A 161 23.52 -5.09 -5.17
N TYR A 162 23.04 -6.24 -5.58
CA TYR A 162 23.77 -7.52 -5.60
C TYR A 162 23.50 -8.26 -6.92
N PRO A 163 23.95 -7.74 -8.05
CA PRO A 163 23.64 -8.29 -9.37
C PRO A 163 24.20 -9.69 -9.61
N ASN A 164 25.13 -10.14 -8.79
CA ASN A 164 25.77 -11.47 -8.88
C ASN A 164 25.16 -12.50 -7.91
N LEU A 165 24.09 -12.14 -7.22
CA LEU A 165 23.42 -12.98 -6.22
C LEU A 165 22.38 -13.89 -6.87
#